data_d3b0051ec36eb54186d31d5dbeb2c31f
#
_entry.id   d3b0051ec36eb54186d31d5dbeb2c31f
#
_cell.length_a   1.000
_cell.length_b   1.000
_cell.length_c   1.000
_cell.angle_alpha   90.00
_cell.angle_beta   90.00
_cell.angle_gamma   90.00
#
_symmetry.space_group_name_H-M   'P 1'
#
loop_
_entity.id
_entity.type
_entity.pdbx_description
1 polymer ?
#
loop_
_entity_poly.entity_id
_entity_poly.type
_entity_poly.pdbx_seq_one_letter_code
_entity_poly.pdbx_strand_id
1 'polypeptide(L)' 'MKPVTIYSTSVCHFCNMAKEFFKKHNIAYTEYNVGTDPERRKEMVDLTGQLGVPVIRVGDEIVVGFREDVVSHMLGLSTS' A
#
# COMPACT_ATOMS: atom_id res chain seq x y z
N MET A 1 9.98 -12.86 -4.51
CA MET A 1 8.95 -11.82 -4.65
C MET A 1 9.31 -10.63 -3.78
N LYS A 2 9.09 -9.43 -4.27
CA LYS A 2 9.39 -8.21 -3.51
C LYS A 2 8.43 -8.07 -2.32
N PRO A 3 8.92 -7.60 -1.16
CA PRO A 3 8.03 -7.38 -0.03
C PRO A 3 7.02 -6.27 -0.33
N VAL A 4 5.78 -6.47 0.12
CA VAL A 4 4.69 -5.53 -0.07
C VAL A 4 4.29 -4.96 1.29
N THR A 5 4.23 -3.64 1.37
CA THR A 5 3.81 -2.93 2.58
C THR A 5 2.69 -1.96 2.21
N ILE A 6 1.66 -1.88 3.04
CA ILE A 6 0.61 -0.90 2.89
C ILE A 6 0.48 -0.07 4.16
N TYR A 7 0.49 1.24 4.00
CA TYR A 7 0.18 2.19 5.08
C TYR A 7 -1.27 2.60 4.92
N SER A 8 -2.07 2.37 5.95
CA SER A 8 -3.52 2.52 5.86
C SER A 8 -4.11 3.15 7.11
N THR A 9 -5.41 3.41 7.08
CA THR A 9 -6.20 3.75 8.27
C THR A 9 -7.45 2.87 8.30
N SER A 10 -8.08 2.78 9.46
CA SER A 10 -9.24 1.89 9.65
C SER A 10 -10.48 2.34 8.89
N VAL A 11 -10.54 3.61 8.48
CA VAL A 11 -11.72 4.18 7.80
C VAL A 11 -11.47 4.49 6.33
N CYS A 12 -10.41 3.98 5.77
CA CYS A 12 -10.00 4.27 4.40
C CYS A 12 -10.60 3.26 3.42
N HIS A 13 -11.50 3.72 2.57
CA HIS A 13 -12.15 2.86 1.57
C HIS A 13 -11.14 2.27 0.58
N PHE A 14 -10.26 3.10 0.04
CA PHE A 14 -9.27 2.65 -0.94
C PHE A 14 -8.20 1.75 -0.32
N CYS A 15 -7.92 1.92 0.96
CA CYS A 15 -7.05 1.00 1.68
C CYS A 15 -7.66 -0.40 1.71
N ASN A 16 -8.97 -0.48 1.98
CA ASN A 16 -9.68 -1.75 2.00
C ASN A 16 -9.69 -2.39 0.60
N MET A 17 -9.88 -1.59 -0.44
CA MET A 17 -9.83 -2.08 -1.81
C MET A 17 -8.45 -2.67 -2.14
N ALA A 18 -7.39 -2.01 -1.71
CA ALA A 18 -6.03 -2.49 -1.94
C ALA A 18 -5.80 -3.83 -1.24
N LYS A 19 -6.25 -3.95 0.02
CA LYS A 19 -6.10 -5.19 0.77
C LYS A 19 -6.90 -6.33 0.14
N GLU A 20 -8.11 -6.06 -0.34
CA GLU A 20 -8.91 -7.04 -1.06
C GLU A 20 -8.20 -7.51 -2.33
N PHE A 21 -7.60 -6.58 -3.06
CA PHE A 21 -6.84 -6.89 -4.25
C PHE A 21 -5.67 -7.83 -3.93
N PHE A 22 -4.92 -7.55 -2.87
CA PHE A 22 -3.81 -8.41 -2.47
C PHE A 22 -4.29 -9.81 -2.11
N LYS A 23 -5.39 -9.91 -1.36
CA LYS A 23 -5.96 -11.21 -0.99
C LYS A 23 -6.42 -12.00 -2.20
N LYS A 24 -7.08 -11.33 -3.15
CA LYS A 24 -7.56 -11.95 -4.38
C LYS A 24 -6.42 -12.56 -5.19
N HIS A 25 -5.26 -11.92 -5.19
CA HIS A 25 -4.10 -12.38 -5.95
C HIS A 25 -3.11 -13.20 -5.11
N ASN A 26 -3.50 -13.58 -3.89
CA ASN A 26 -2.67 -14.37 -2.97
C ASN A 26 -1.33 -13.69 -2.69
N ILE A 27 -1.35 -12.37 -2.53
CA ILE A 27 -0.15 -11.58 -2.26
C ILE A 27 -0.05 -11.33 -0.76
N ALA A 28 1.03 -11.80 -0.15
CA ALA A 28 1.31 -11.50 1.25
C ALA A 28 1.74 -10.05 1.38
N TYR A 29 1.23 -9.36 2.39
CA TYR A 29 1.57 -7.95 2.61
C TYR A 29 1.65 -7.66 4.11
N THR A 30 2.38 -6.60 4.45
CA THR A 30 2.45 -6.07 5.81
C THR A 30 1.63 -4.79 5.85
N GLU A 31 0.73 -4.69 6.81
CA GLU A 31 -0.11 -3.51 6.98
C GLU A 31 0.31 -2.72 8.21
N TYR A 32 0.48 -1.41 8.05
CA TYR A 32 0.70 -0.49 9.17
C TYR A 32 -0.47 0.49 9.24
N ASN A 33 -1.13 0.56 10.39
CA ASN A 33 -2.22 1.51 10.60
C ASN A 33 -1.62 2.83 11.09
N VAL A 34 -1.48 3.79 10.17
CA VAL A 34 -0.86 5.07 10.49
C VAL A 34 -1.77 6.00 11.28
N GLY A 35 -3.05 5.65 11.41
CA GLY A 35 -3.97 6.37 12.28
C GLY A 35 -3.70 6.14 13.75
N THR A 36 -3.09 5.00 14.10
CA THR A 36 -2.80 4.63 15.48
C THR A 36 -1.32 4.46 15.78
N ASP A 37 -0.46 4.50 14.75
CA ASP A 37 0.98 4.30 14.90
C ASP A 37 1.74 5.53 14.42
N PRO A 38 2.11 6.45 15.33
CA PRO A 38 2.79 7.69 14.95
C PRO A 38 4.15 7.46 14.29
N GLU A 39 4.87 6.41 14.68
CA GLU A 39 6.17 6.12 14.09
C GLU A 39 6.05 5.72 12.63
N ARG A 40 5.05 4.87 12.32
CA ARG A 40 4.82 4.46 10.94
C ARG A 40 4.25 5.60 10.11
N ARG A 41 3.45 6.47 10.72
CA ARG A 41 2.96 7.67 10.04
C ARG A 41 4.12 8.58 9.64
N LYS A 42 5.09 8.78 10.56
CA LYS A 42 6.27 9.58 10.25
C LYS A 42 7.08 8.94 9.13
N GLU A 43 7.25 7.63 9.18
CA GLU A 43 7.95 6.89 8.12
C GLU A 43 7.28 7.11 6.77
N MET A 44 5.96 7.03 6.73
CA MET A 44 5.19 7.26 5.50
C MET A 44 5.40 8.68 4.96
N VAL A 45 5.36 9.68 5.84
CA VAL A 45 5.58 11.07 5.45
C VAL A 45 7.01 11.27 4.96
N ASP A 46 7.99 10.65 5.61
CA ASP A 46 9.38 10.72 5.17
C ASP A 46 9.57 10.12 3.77
N LEU A 47 8.83 9.05 3.47
CA LEU A 47 8.91 8.38 2.18
C LEU A 47 8.17 9.11 1.06
N THR A 48 7.06 9.77 1.38
CA THR A 48 6.14 10.30 0.36
C THR A 48 5.96 11.81 0.40
N GLY A 49 6.34 12.45 1.49
CA GLY A 49 6.17 13.90 1.66
C GLY A 49 4.72 14.33 1.89
N GLN A 50 3.83 13.38 2.22
CA GLN A 50 2.41 13.70 2.40
C GLN A 50 1.74 12.70 3.35
N LEU A 51 0.52 13.00 3.80
CA LEU A 51 -0.21 12.21 4.79
C LEU A 51 -1.33 11.33 4.22
N GLY A 52 -1.58 11.38 2.94
CA GLY A 52 -2.68 10.62 2.32
C GLY A 52 -2.46 9.11 2.35
N VAL A 53 -3.52 8.35 2.46
CA VAL A 53 -3.50 6.89 2.45
C VAL A 53 -4.44 6.38 1.35
N PRO A 54 -4.25 5.18 0.85
CA PRO A 54 -3.18 4.24 1.17
C PRO A 54 -1.86 4.65 0.53
N VAL A 55 -0.76 4.22 1.12
CA VAL A 55 0.56 4.25 0.48
C VAL A 55 1.01 2.80 0.36
N ILE A 56 1.35 2.39 -0.84
CA ILE A 56 1.75 1.00 -1.12
C ILE A 56 3.20 1.00 -1.57
N ARG A 57 3.99 0.16 -0.93
CA ARG A 57 5.40 0.00 -1.25
C ARG A 57 5.65 -1.43 -1.69
N VAL A 58 6.24 -1.60 -2.86
CA VAL A 58 6.63 -2.89 -3.41
C VAL A 58 8.13 -2.86 -3.65
N GLY A 59 8.90 -3.51 -2.77
CA GLY A 59 10.34 -3.37 -2.78
C GLY A 59 10.72 -1.92 -2.52
N ASP A 60 11.36 -1.28 -3.49
CA ASP A 60 11.75 0.13 -3.39
C ASP A 60 10.79 1.08 -4.11
N GLU A 61 9.79 0.54 -4.77
CA GLU A 61 8.82 1.35 -5.49
C GLU A 61 7.65 1.72 -4.59
N ILE A 62 7.18 2.96 -4.70
CA ILE A 62 6.12 3.51 -3.86
C ILE A 62 5.04 4.13 -4.73
N VAL A 63 3.78 3.85 -4.38
CA VAL A 63 2.65 4.52 -5.01
C VAL A 63 1.72 5.07 -3.93
N VAL A 64 1.26 6.30 -4.13
CA VAL A 64 0.28 6.95 -3.24
C VAL A 64 -1.10 6.75 -3.84
N GLY A 65 -2.01 6.22 -3.04
CA GLY A 65 -3.34 5.85 -3.49
C GLY A 65 -3.37 4.43 -4.03
N PHE A 66 -4.59 3.90 -4.20
CA PHE A 66 -4.74 2.58 -4.78
C PHE A 66 -5.00 2.72 -6.28
N ARG A 67 -3.99 2.46 -7.06
CA ARG A 67 -4.04 2.48 -8.51
C ARG A 67 -3.74 1.07 -8.99
N GLU A 68 -4.80 0.33 -9.28
CA GLU A 68 -4.72 -1.10 -9.55
C GLU A 68 -3.77 -1.41 -10.71
N ASP A 69 -3.82 -0.62 -11.77
CA ASP A 69 -2.95 -0.80 -12.93
C ASP A 69 -1.48 -0.63 -12.56
N VAL A 70 -1.17 0.40 -11.78
CA VAL A 70 0.20 0.68 -11.34
C VAL A 70 0.68 -0.41 -10.39
N VAL A 71 -0.14 -0.77 -9.41
CA VAL A 71 0.20 -1.80 -8.43
C VAL A 71 0.42 -3.15 -9.11
N SER A 72 -0.45 -3.50 -10.05
CA SER A 72 -0.29 -4.74 -10.82
C SER A 72 1.03 -4.77 -11.57
N HIS A 73 1.41 -3.65 -12.17
CA HIS A 73 2.69 -3.54 -12.88
C HIS A 73 3.87 -3.70 -11.91
N MET A 74 3.80 -3.04 -10.75
CA MET A 74 4.86 -3.14 -9.74
C MET A 74 5.04 -4.56 -9.23
N LEU A 75 3.94 -5.32 -9.16
CA LEU A 75 3.95 -6.70 -8.69
C LEU A 75 4.27 -7.71 -9.79
N GLY A 76 4.37 -7.26 -11.03
CA GLY A 76 4.61 -8.16 -12.15
C GLY A 76 3.41 -9.01 -12.52
N LEU A 77 2.20 -8.57 -12.17
CA LEU A 77 0.97 -9.29 -12.50
C LEU A 77 0.54 -8.99 -13.93
N SER A 78 -0.10 -9.98 -14.56
CA SER A 78 -0.72 -9.76 -15.86
C SER A 78 -1.98 -8.91 -15.67
N THR A 79 -2.10 -7.85 -16.47
CA THR A 79 -3.24 -6.94 -16.40
C THR A 79 -4.22 -7.11 -17.57
N SER A 80 -3.97 -8.07 -18.38
CA SER A 80 -4.83 -8.33 -19.54
C SER A 80 -6.18 -8.90 -19.14
#